data_0beb70f0935991af8221fb0b432de3f1
#
_entry.id   0beb70f0935991af8221fb0b432de3f1
#
_cell.length_a   1.000
_cell.length_b   1.000
_cell.length_c   1.000
_cell.angle_alpha   90.00
_cell.angle_beta   90.00
_cell.angle_gamma   90.00
#
_symmetry.space_group_name_H-M   'P 1'
#
loop_
_entity.id
_entity.type
_entity.pdbx_description
1 polymer ?
#
loop_
_entity_poly.entity_id
_entity_poly.type
_entity_poly.pdbx_seq_one_letter_code
_entity_poly.pdbx_strand_id
1 'polypeptide(L)'
;MTKLYNLKTKSVEYIDVITLPNGDNMYPEALKDEYLVSLGYKRVIEVEAKGLPSEIEYIDKEYTEAPTNYTINHVIKPKTLQMIEKDFKDYVQIILDSKAKEKGYDNIVSACSYGGYDNEFRQEGELFGKWRAHVWQWGFKMLADIQSGKREMPKSFAEAVADMPQLD
;
A
#
# COMPACT_ATOMS: atom_id res chain seq x y z
N MET A 1 -2.96 16.89 23.18
CA MET A 1 -3.23 17.40 21.80
C MET A 1 -4.42 16.65 21.21
N THR A 2 -5.53 17.33 21.01
CA THR A 2 -6.79 16.75 20.53
C THR A 2 -6.95 16.96 19.04
N LYS A 3 -7.41 15.96 18.33
CA LYS A 3 -7.69 16.01 16.90
C LYS A 3 -9.07 16.62 16.67
N LEU A 4 -9.12 17.79 16.05
CA LEU A 4 -10.35 18.52 15.76
C LEU A 4 -10.46 18.84 14.26
N TYR A 5 -11.68 18.90 13.76
CA TYR A 5 -11.99 19.40 12.42
C TYR A 5 -12.35 20.88 12.48
N ASN A 6 -11.57 21.70 11.82
CA ASN A 6 -11.79 23.16 11.76
C ASN A 6 -12.81 23.50 10.68
N LEU A 7 -13.93 24.12 11.08
CA LEU A 7 -15.05 24.46 10.19
C LEU A 7 -14.70 25.56 9.18
N LYS A 8 -13.69 26.38 9.48
CA LYS A 8 -13.24 27.48 8.62
C LYS A 8 -12.26 27.00 7.54
N THR A 9 -11.24 26.25 7.95
CA THR A 9 -10.18 25.75 7.05
C THR A 9 -10.58 24.45 6.33
N LYS A 10 -11.65 23.79 6.80
CA LYS A 10 -12.12 22.47 6.30
C LYS A 10 -11.03 21.40 6.38
N SER A 11 -10.22 21.44 7.43
CA SER A 11 -9.11 20.53 7.67
C SER A 11 -9.11 19.98 9.09
N VAL A 12 -8.46 18.84 9.26
CA VAL A 12 -8.22 18.24 10.57
C VAL A 12 -6.92 18.81 11.15
N GLU A 13 -7.00 19.32 12.36
CA GLU A 13 -5.91 19.98 13.08
C GLU A 13 -5.69 19.33 14.44
N TYR A 14 -4.47 19.40 14.96
CA TYR A 14 -4.11 18.95 16.31
C TYR A 14 -4.01 20.16 17.21
N ILE A 15 -4.94 20.29 18.15
CA ILE A 15 -5.08 21.45 19.05
C ILE A 15 -4.88 21.00 20.48
N ASP A 16 -3.99 21.69 21.18
CA ASP A 16 -3.74 21.42 22.60
C ASP A 16 -4.65 22.24 23.49
N VAL A 17 -4.78 23.53 23.19
CA VAL A 17 -5.53 24.51 23.97
C VAL A 17 -6.36 25.38 23.03
N ILE A 18 -7.61 25.68 23.43
CA ILE A 18 -8.49 26.65 22.78
C ILE A 18 -8.64 27.87 23.69
N THR A 19 -8.43 29.05 23.14
CA THR A 19 -8.74 30.32 23.83
C THR A 19 -10.22 30.64 23.65
N LEU A 20 -10.93 30.76 24.73
CA LEU A 20 -12.37 31.07 24.77
C LEU A 20 -12.61 32.57 24.54
N PRO A 21 -13.85 33.00 24.19
CA PRO A 21 -14.18 34.42 24.00
C PRO A 21 -13.94 35.31 25.21
N ASN A 22 -13.93 34.75 26.42
CA ASN A 22 -13.63 35.46 27.67
C ASN A 22 -12.11 35.56 27.97
N GLY A 23 -11.26 35.00 27.07
CA GLY A 23 -9.81 35.01 27.25
C GLY A 23 -9.23 33.80 27.99
N ASP A 24 -10.07 32.93 28.57
CA ASP A 24 -9.58 31.73 29.23
C ASP A 24 -9.07 30.69 28.25
N ASN A 25 -8.07 29.91 28.67
CA ASN A 25 -7.53 28.81 27.92
C ASN A 25 -8.07 27.47 28.44
N MET A 26 -8.62 26.65 27.55
CA MET A 26 -9.18 25.33 27.92
C MET A 26 -8.71 24.23 26.97
N TYR A 27 -8.55 23.04 27.55
CA TYR A 27 -8.30 21.84 26.76
C TYR A 27 -9.58 21.42 26.01
N PRO A 28 -9.49 21.07 24.72
CA PRO A 28 -10.66 20.68 23.93
C PRO A 28 -11.47 19.52 24.55
N GLU A 29 -10.79 18.59 25.25
CA GLU A 29 -11.42 17.45 25.89
C GLU A 29 -12.41 17.85 27.01
N ALA A 30 -12.19 18.99 27.64
CA ALA A 30 -13.05 19.52 28.71
C ALA A 30 -14.32 20.22 28.18
N LEU A 31 -14.37 20.50 26.87
CA LEU A 31 -15.48 21.21 26.24
C LEU A 31 -16.52 20.23 25.70
N LYS A 32 -17.80 20.60 25.81
CA LYS A 32 -18.90 19.86 25.15
C LYS A 32 -18.84 20.06 23.65
N ASP A 33 -19.31 19.08 22.89
CA ASP A 33 -19.24 19.07 21.44
C ASP A 33 -20.01 20.26 20.81
N GLU A 34 -21.18 20.61 21.37
CA GLU A 34 -21.98 21.76 20.90
C GLU A 34 -21.22 23.09 21.10
N TYR A 35 -20.45 23.18 22.19
CA TYR A 35 -19.65 24.37 22.46
C TYR A 35 -18.42 24.45 21.56
N LEU A 36 -17.79 23.31 21.26
CA LEU A 36 -16.72 23.22 20.26
C LEU A 36 -17.21 23.71 18.88
N VAL A 37 -18.43 23.31 18.48
CA VAL A 37 -19.03 23.79 17.21
C VAL A 37 -19.22 25.31 17.21
N SER A 38 -19.66 25.90 18.33
CA SER A 38 -19.79 27.35 18.45
C SER A 38 -18.46 28.11 18.35
N LEU A 39 -17.35 27.44 18.69
CA LEU A 39 -15.97 27.92 18.55
C LEU A 39 -15.36 27.65 17.19
N GLY A 40 -16.09 27.00 16.28
CA GLY A 40 -15.64 26.70 14.92
C GLY A 40 -14.96 25.34 14.75
N TYR A 41 -15.15 24.41 15.68
CA TYR A 41 -14.52 23.09 15.64
C TYR A 41 -15.55 21.96 15.82
N LYS A 42 -15.24 20.80 15.25
CA LYS A 42 -15.93 19.54 15.53
C LYS A 42 -14.94 18.51 16.05
N ARG A 43 -15.39 17.67 16.98
CA ARG A 43 -14.59 16.54 17.45
C ARG A 43 -14.39 15.52 16.32
N VAL A 44 -13.15 15.07 16.14
CA VAL A 44 -12.84 13.99 15.19
C VAL A 44 -13.01 12.64 15.89
N ILE A 45 -13.79 11.77 15.26
CA ILE A 45 -13.95 10.37 15.66
C ILE A 45 -13.29 9.51 14.59
N GLU A 46 -12.33 8.67 14.98
CA GLU A 46 -11.73 7.68 14.07
C GLU A 46 -12.32 6.31 14.35
N VAL A 47 -12.77 5.66 13.30
CA VAL A 47 -13.30 4.30 13.33
C VAL A 47 -12.38 3.42 12.52
N GLU A 48 -11.73 2.48 13.17
CA GLU A 48 -10.81 1.54 12.53
C GLU A 48 -11.54 0.55 11.64
N ALA A 49 -10.85 0.08 10.59
CA ALA A 49 -11.37 -0.95 9.71
C ALA A 49 -11.57 -2.27 10.46
N LYS A 50 -12.61 -3.00 10.09
CA LYS A 50 -12.87 -4.32 10.66
C LYS A 50 -11.97 -5.38 9.98
N GLY A 51 -10.83 -5.65 10.58
CA GLY A 51 -9.86 -6.64 10.10
C GLY A 51 -8.67 -6.01 9.36
N LEU A 52 -7.84 -6.87 8.75
CA LEU A 52 -6.68 -6.47 7.96
C LEU A 52 -6.98 -6.67 6.47
N PRO A 53 -6.53 -5.77 5.60
CA PRO A 53 -6.67 -5.94 4.16
C PRO A 53 -5.82 -7.11 3.67
N SER A 54 -6.31 -7.85 2.68
CA SER A 54 -5.54 -8.82 1.92
C SER A 54 -4.57 -8.12 0.95
N GLU A 55 -3.73 -8.92 0.25
CA GLU A 55 -2.78 -8.37 -0.74
C GLU A 55 -3.47 -7.65 -1.91
N ILE A 56 -4.73 -7.98 -2.19
CA ILE A 56 -5.57 -7.38 -3.25
C ILE A 56 -6.53 -6.30 -2.74
N GLU A 57 -6.40 -5.91 -1.47
CA GLU A 57 -7.20 -4.88 -0.81
C GLU A 57 -6.31 -3.79 -0.19
N TYR A 58 -6.90 -2.66 0.17
CA TYR A 58 -6.23 -1.57 0.88
C TYR A 58 -7.20 -0.88 1.84
N ILE A 59 -6.66 -0.17 2.82
CA ILE A 59 -7.45 0.67 3.72
C ILE A 59 -7.59 2.05 3.10
N ASP A 60 -8.83 2.48 2.90
CA ASP A 60 -9.20 3.82 2.46
C ASP A 60 -9.87 4.59 3.60
N LYS A 61 -10.01 5.89 3.45
CA LYS A 61 -10.68 6.77 4.41
C LYS A 61 -11.96 7.34 3.81
N GLU A 62 -13.06 7.10 4.50
CA GLU A 62 -14.34 7.74 4.22
C GLU A 62 -14.67 8.75 5.30
N TYR A 63 -15.22 9.89 4.91
CA TYR A 63 -15.44 11.03 5.78
C TYR A 63 -16.93 11.30 5.91
N THR A 64 -17.41 11.47 7.16
CA THR A 64 -18.80 11.81 7.45
C THR A 64 -18.83 13.00 8.38
N GLU A 65 -19.49 14.07 7.95
CA GLU A 65 -19.70 15.26 8.76
C GLU A 65 -21.10 15.23 9.36
N ALA A 66 -21.17 15.18 10.69
CA ALA A 66 -22.41 15.32 11.48
C ALA A 66 -22.48 16.71 12.14
N PRO A 67 -23.60 17.09 12.79
CA PRO A 67 -23.73 18.41 13.43
C PRO A 67 -22.61 18.73 14.42
N THR A 68 -22.20 17.77 15.25
CA THR A 68 -21.25 18.00 16.34
C THR A 68 -19.92 17.27 16.17
N ASN A 69 -19.81 16.34 15.24
CA ASN A 69 -18.58 15.57 15.02
C ASN A 69 -18.23 15.42 13.54
N TYR A 70 -16.98 15.00 13.31
CA TYR A 70 -16.44 14.66 12.01
C TYR A 70 -15.81 13.27 12.11
N THR A 71 -16.40 12.29 11.43
CA THR A 71 -15.98 10.90 11.51
C THR A 71 -15.08 10.53 10.35
N ILE A 72 -13.95 9.90 10.66
CA ILE A 72 -13.04 9.29 9.70
C ILE A 72 -13.21 7.77 9.83
N ASN A 73 -13.84 7.15 8.84
CA ASN A 73 -14.02 5.70 8.78
C ASN A 73 -12.90 5.08 7.95
N HIS A 74 -12.11 4.21 8.54
CA HIS A 74 -11.17 3.38 7.79
C HIS A 74 -11.93 2.18 7.25
N VAL A 75 -11.95 2.04 5.91
CA VAL A 75 -12.70 0.99 5.20
C VAL A 75 -11.77 0.17 4.31
N ILE A 76 -11.98 -1.14 4.28
CA ILE A 76 -11.23 -2.03 3.39
C ILE A 76 -11.90 -1.98 2.02
N LYS A 77 -11.13 -1.68 0.98
CA LYS A 77 -11.57 -1.63 -0.41
C LYS A 77 -10.69 -2.49 -1.30
N PRO A 78 -11.24 -3.07 -2.38
CA PRO A 78 -10.43 -3.78 -3.36
C PRO A 78 -9.48 -2.81 -4.09
N LYS A 79 -8.24 -3.25 -4.33
CA LYS A 79 -7.29 -2.54 -5.18
C LYS A 79 -7.76 -2.54 -6.63
N THR A 80 -7.42 -1.49 -7.36
CA THR A 80 -7.55 -1.49 -8.82
C THR A 80 -6.56 -2.47 -9.45
N LEU A 81 -6.85 -2.93 -10.68
CA LEU A 81 -5.93 -3.77 -11.44
C LEU A 81 -4.52 -3.18 -11.54
N GLN A 82 -4.41 -1.86 -11.73
CA GLN A 82 -3.12 -1.18 -11.81
C GLN A 82 -2.34 -1.23 -10.48
N MET A 83 -3.03 -1.10 -9.34
CA MET A 83 -2.40 -1.25 -8.03
C MET A 83 -1.91 -2.68 -7.81
N ILE A 84 -2.75 -3.67 -8.13
CA ILE A 84 -2.40 -5.09 -8.03
C ILE A 84 -1.21 -5.42 -8.94
N GLU A 85 -1.22 -4.95 -10.19
CA GLU A 85 -0.13 -5.15 -11.15
C GLU A 85 1.20 -4.60 -10.63
N LYS A 86 1.17 -3.39 -10.06
CA LYS A 86 2.36 -2.77 -9.47
C LYS A 86 2.90 -3.62 -8.32
N ASP A 87 2.04 -3.94 -7.34
CA ASP A 87 2.43 -4.68 -6.15
C ASP A 87 2.90 -6.10 -6.50
N PHE A 88 2.28 -6.73 -7.51
CA PHE A 88 2.70 -8.03 -8.02
C PHE A 88 4.08 -7.98 -8.71
N LYS A 89 4.36 -6.93 -9.49
CA LYS A 89 5.70 -6.73 -10.07
C LYS A 89 6.76 -6.57 -9.00
N ASP A 90 6.48 -5.80 -7.95
CA ASP A 90 7.38 -5.63 -6.81
C ASP A 90 7.62 -6.98 -6.09
N TYR A 91 6.56 -7.78 -5.91
CA TYR A 91 6.65 -9.12 -5.32
C TYR A 91 7.50 -10.08 -6.14
N VAL A 92 7.29 -10.15 -7.47
CA VAL A 92 8.11 -10.96 -8.39
C VAL A 92 9.57 -10.51 -8.38
N GLN A 93 9.83 -9.20 -8.35
CA GLN A 93 11.19 -8.66 -8.27
C GLN A 93 11.90 -9.12 -6.99
N ILE A 94 11.20 -9.14 -5.86
CA ILE A 94 11.75 -9.67 -4.58
C ILE A 94 12.15 -11.14 -4.72
N ILE A 95 11.35 -11.97 -5.39
CA ILE A 95 11.68 -13.38 -5.61
C ILE A 95 12.94 -13.51 -6.48
N LEU A 96 13.01 -12.77 -7.58
CA LEU A 96 14.18 -12.75 -8.48
C LEU A 96 15.45 -12.34 -7.74
N ASP A 97 15.37 -11.25 -6.96
CA ASP A 97 16.51 -10.75 -6.18
C ASP A 97 16.93 -11.71 -5.07
N SER A 98 15.95 -12.36 -4.42
CA SER A 98 16.24 -13.36 -3.38
C SER A 98 17.02 -14.55 -3.95
N LYS A 99 16.65 -15.04 -5.14
CA LYS A 99 17.37 -16.14 -5.81
C LYS A 99 18.80 -15.75 -6.20
N ALA A 100 19.01 -14.53 -6.65
CA ALA A 100 20.35 -14.01 -6.94
C ALA A 100 21.20 -13.91 -5.67
N LYS A 101 20.61 -13.44 -4.56
CA LYS A 101 21.28 -13.36 -3.25
C LYS A 101 21.66 -14.72 -2.68
N GLU A 102 20.85 -15.76 -2.88
CA GLU A 102 21.19 -17.15 -2.50
C GLU A 102 22.51 -17.64 -3.14
N LYS A 103 22.86 -17.07 -4.30
CA LYS A 103 24.10 -17.35 -5.04
C LYS A 103 25.22 -16.33 -4.79
N GLY A 104 25.01 -15.37 -3.89
CA GLY A 104 26.01 -14.37 -3.50
C GLY A 104 26.02 -13.09 -4.33
N TYR A 105 25.04 -12.88 -5.21
CA TYR A 105 24.89 -11.63 -5.97
C TYR A 105 24.06 -10.58 -5.18
N ASP A 106 24.26 -9.31 -5.45
CA ASP A 106 23.50 -8.23 -4.80
C ASP A 106 22.00 -8.27 -5.12
N ASN A 107 21.67 -8.57 -6.38
CA ASN A 107 20.32 -8.68 -6.93
C ASN A 107 20.35 -9.37 -8.30
N ILE A 108 19.17 -9.60 -8.89
CA ILE A 108 19.04 -10.29 -10.18
C ILE A 108 19.75 -9.54 -11.33
N VAL A 109 19.79 -8.21 -11.32
CA VAL A 109 20.45 -7.41 -12.38
C VAL A 109 21.96 -7.58 -12.29
N SER A 110 22.52 -7.57 -11.07
CA SER A 110 23.93 -7.85 -10.83
C SER A 110 24.29 -9.25 -11.33
N ALA A 111 23.50 -10.29 -10.99
CA ALA A 111 23.73 -11.64 -11.47
C ALA A 111 23.72 -11.70 -13.04
N CYS A 112 22.71 -11.12 -13.68
CA CYS A 112 22.59 -11.11 -15.15
C CYS A 112 23.77 -10.39 -15.82
N SER A 113 24.38 -9.39 -15.20
CA SER A 113 25.45 -8.58 -15.79
C SER A 113 26.70 -9.42 -16.16
N TYR A 114 26.96 -10.49 -15.43
CA TYR A 114 28.08 -11.39 -15.69
C TYR A 114 27.95 -12.18 -17.00
N GLY A 115 26.74 -12.38 -17.53
CA GLY A 115 26.52 -13.00 -18.83
C GLY A 115 26.97 -12.17 -20.04
N GLY A 116 27.27 -10.87 -19.85
CA GLY A 116 27.58 -9.94 -20.94
C GLY A 116 29.04 -9.91 -21.39
N TYR A 117 29.97 -10.54 -20.67
CA TYR A 117 31.41 -10.52 -20.98
C TYR A 117 32.10 -11.82 -20.56
N ASP A 118 33.32 -12.05 -21.00
CA ASP A 118 34.09 -13.27 -20.70
C ASP A 118 34.64 -13.21 -19.26
N ASN A 119 34.15 -14.14 -18.39
CA ASN A 119 34.51 -14.27 -16.99
C ASN A 119 34.07 -15.64 -16.44
N GLU A 120 34.52 -16.01 -15.24
CA GLU A 120 34.22 -17.30 -14.60
C GLU A 120 32.72 -17.50 -14.31
N PHE A 121 31.93 -16.42 -14.10
CA PHE A 121 30.52 -16.45 -13.75
C PHE A 121 29.60 -16.29 -14.95
N ARG A 122 30.14 -16.23 -16.18
CA ARG A 122 29.37 -15.95 -17.41
C ARG A 122 28.21 -16.90 -17.59
N GLN A 123 28.42 -18.20 -17.46
CA GLN A 123 27.37 -19.21 -17.65
C GLN A 123 26.22 -19.03 -16.67
N GLU A 124 26.54 -18.75 -15.40
CA GLU A 124 25.53 -18.50 -14.36
C GLU A 124 24.76 -17.18 -14.65
N GLY A 125 25.46 -16.13 -15.09
CA GLY A 125 24.84 -14.88 -15.50
C GLY A 125 23.88 -15.04 -16.68
N GLU A 126 24.24 -15.88 -17.68
CA GLU A 126 23.34 -16.21 -18.80
C GLU A 126 22.10 -17.00 -18.34
N LEU A 127 22.23 -17.92 -17.38
CA LEU A 127 21.10 -18.66 -16.78
C LEU A 127 20.14 -17.72 -16.06
N PHE A 128 20.66 -16.83 -15.22
CA PHE A 128 19.85 -15.80 -14.55
C PHE A 128 19.15 -14.90 -15.56
N GLY A 129 19.82 -14.48 -16.61
CA GLY A 129 19.24 -13.67 -17.68
C GLY A 129 18.07 -14.34 -18.39
N LYS A 130 18.23 -15.62 -18.76
CA LYS A 130 17.16 -16.41 -19.39
C LYS A 130 15.99 -16.62 -18.43
N TRP A 131 16.27 -17.01 -17.20
CA TRP A 131 15.22 -17.21 -16.19
C TRP A 131 14.43 -15.92 -15.93
N ARG A 132 15.11 -14.80 -15.71
CA ARG A 132 14.47 -13.50 -15.55
C ARG A 132 13.55 -13.16 -16.71
N ALA A 133 14.00 -13.40 -17.95
CA ALA A 133 13.19 -13.15 -19.14
C ALA A 133 11.94 -14.04 -19.17
N HIS A 134 12.06 -15.33 -18.88
CA HIS A 134 10.93 -16.27 -18.81
C HIS A 134 9.92 -15.89 -17.73
N VAL A 135 10.39 -15.48 -16.54
CA VAL A 135 9.52 -15.03 -15.45
C VAL A 135 8.70 -13.81 -15.85
N TRP A 136 9.34 -12.80 -16.48
CA TRP A 136 8.59 -11.61 -16.93
C TRP A 136 7.63 -11.92 -18.09
N GLN A 137 8.00 -12.77 -19.03
CA GLN A 137 7.09 -13.21 -20.10
C GLN A 137 5.87 -13.95 -19.53
N TRP A 138 6.10 -14.85 -18.59
CA TRP A 138 5.04 -15.55 -17.87
C TRP A 138 4.12 -14.56 -17.14
N GLY A 139 4.67 -13.60 -16.39
CA GLY A 139 3.89 -12.60 -15.65
C GLY A 139 3.05 -11.71 -16.57
N PHE A 140 3.60 -11.23 -17.68
CA PHE A 140 2.83 -10.46 -18.66
C PHE A 140 1.72 -11.26 -19.31
N LYS A 141 1.98 -12.54 -19.63
CA LYS A 141 0.94 -13.43 -20.15
C LYS A 141 -0.18 -13.65 -19.13
N MET A 142 0.16 -13.91 -17.89
CA MET A 142 -0.84 -14.06 -16.80
C MET A 142 -1.71 -12.82 -16.67
N LEU A 143 -1.12 -11.62 -16.66
CA LEU A 143 -1.87 -10.36 -16.62
C LEU A 143 -2.82 -10.21 -17.81
N ALA A 144 -2.36 -10.51 -19.02
CA ALA A 144 -3.19 -10.47 -20.22
C ALA A 144 -4.36 -11.48 -20.15
N ASP A 145 -4.11 -12.67 -19.62
CA ASP A 145 -5.14 -13.71 -19.45
C ASP A 145 -6.20 -13.29 -18.41
N ILE A 146 -5.79 -12.63 -17.31
CA ILE A 146 -6.72 -12.06 -16.31
C ILE A 146 -7.54 -10.92 -16.93
N GLN A 147 -6.88 -9.96 -17.61
CA GLN A 147 -7.56 -8.82 -18.24
C GLN A 147 -8.59 -9.25 -19.31
N SER A 148 -8.30 -10.34 -20.02
CA SER A 148 -9.21 -10.90 -21.03
C SER A 148 -10.25 -11.85 -20.47
N GLY A 149 -10.27 -12.10 -19.15
CA GLY A 149 -11.20 -13.03 -18.50
C GLY A 149 -10.90 -14.52 -18.74
N LYS A 150 -9.74 -14.86 -19.30
CA LYS A 150 -9.30 -16.25 -19.52
C LYS A 150 -8.76 -16.91 -18.25
N ARG A 151 -8.32 -16.12 -17.29
CA ARG A 151 -7.83 -16.56 -15.97
C ARG A 151 -8.53 -15.75 -14.90
N GLU A 152 -8.96 -16.41 -13.83
CA GLU A 152 -9.47 -15.73 -12.64
C GLU A 152 -8.35 -15.00 -11.90
N MET A 153 -8.71 -13.91 -11.22
CA MET A 153 -7.79 -13.17 -10.35
C MET A 153 -7.36 -14.08 -9.19
N PRO A 154 -6.05 -14.31 -8.99
CA PRO A 154 -5.55 -15.04 -7.82
C PRO A 154 -5.93 -14.33 -6.51
N LYS A 155 -6.20 -15.11 -5.47
CA LYS A 155 -6.56 -14.57 -4.15
C LYS A 155 -5.36 -14.01 -3.36
N SER A 156 -4.15 -14.41 -3.76
CA SER A 156 -2.89 -13.96 -3.16
C SER A 156 -1.76 -13.98 -4.18
N PHE A 157 -0.67 -13.26 -3.91
CA PHE A 157 0.53 -13.31 -4.74
C PHE A 157 1.24 -14.66 -4.64
N ALA A 158 1.17 -15.32 -3.49
CA ALA A 158 1.69 -16.67 -3.35
C ALA A 158 0.97 -17.67 -4.26
N GLU A 159 -0.36 -17.59 -4.38
CA GLU A 159 -1.13 -18.38 -5.34
C GLU A 159 -0.76 -18.03 -6.80
N ALA A 160 -0.58 -16.74 -7.07
CA ALA A 160 -0.23 -16.25 -8.40
C ALA A 160 1.11 -16.82 -8.90
N VAL A 161 2.13 -16.94 -8.02
CA VAL A 161 3.48 -17.42 -8.39
C VAL A 161 3.65 -18.94 -8.31
N ALA A 162 2.60 -19.70 -7.98
CA ALA A 162 2.68 -21.15 -7.84
C ALA A 162 3.15 -21.87 -9.12
N ASP A 163 2.84 -21.32 -10.29
CA ASP A 163 3.23 -21.82 -11.62
C ASP A 163 4.33 -20.96 -12.29
N MET A 164 5.04 -20.13 -11.50
CA MET A 164 6.14 -19.31 -12.00
C MET A 164 7.32 -20.18 -12.46
N PRO A 165 7.98 -19.89 -13.62
CA PRO A 165 9.19 -20.57 -14.03
C PRO A 165 10.27 -20.59 -12.95
N GLN A 166 10.88 -21.74 -12.73
CA GLN A 166 11.95 -21.90 -11.75
C GLN A 166 13.33 -21.70 -12.40
N LEU A 167 14.32 -21.33 -11.60
CA LEU A 167 15.73 -21.32 -12.02
C LEU A 167 16.25 -22.75 -12.02
N ASP A 168 16.67 -23.25 -13.17
CA ASP A 168 17.23 -24.61 -13.39
C ASP A 168 18.72 -24.69 -12.97
#